data_3450dbe4761aab3240eff3a1b44bfae8
#
_entry.id   3450dbe4761aab3240eff3a1b44bfae8
#
_cell.length_a   1.000
_cell.length_b   1.000
_cell.length_c   1.000
_cell.angle_alpha   90.00
_cell.angle_beta   90.00
_cell.angle_gamma   90.00
#
_symmetry.space_group_name_H-M   'P 1'
#
loop_
_entity.id
_entity.type
_entity.pdbx_description
1 polymer ?
#
loop_
_entity_poly.entity_id
_entity_poly.type
_entity_poly.pdbx_seq_one_letter_code
_entity_poly.pdbx_strand_id
1 'polypeptide(L)'
;MSNLRLINDTTFSDVTNASVTDVFSSDYDIYKVVATDYATTAGTAGRARLRFINPSGSIETGSTYDSASLAIEAAATSAFPEVKATSQNHIDWLVYDNGETGGASAGVWYIFNPFSSSAYSFVIFQESHFQASYGASTEKGIGVFKNTGSMEGFMIYGVNGGNFNARFRTYGLRVDT
;
A
#
# COMPACT_ATOMS: atom_id res chain seq x y z
N MET A 1 -27.08 3.92 7.66
CA MET A 1 -26.31 4.18 6.42
C MET A 1 -24.92 3.58 6.62
N SER A 2 -24.26 3.13 5.56
CA SER A 2 -22.88 2.62 5.69
C SER A 2 -21.93 3.80 5.90
N ASN A 3 -21.09 3.76 6.94
CA ASN A 3 -20.08 4.79 7.21
C ASN A 3 -18.85 4.65 6.29
N LEU A 4 -18.86 3.68 5.37
CA LEU A 4 -17.80 3.44 4.39
C LEU A 4 -18.29 3.89 3.00
N ARG A 5 -17.68 4.92 2.43
CA ARG A 5 -18.03 5.49 1.13
C ARG A 5 -16.92 5.18 0.11
N LEU A 6 -17.28 4.56 -1.00
CA LEU A 6 -16.37 4.41 -2.14
C LEU A 6 -16.06 5.79 -2.74
N ILE A 7 -14.79 6.13 -2.83
CA ILE A 7 -14.28 7.38 -3.42
C ILE A 7 -13.71 7.11 -4.81
N ASN A 8 -12.91 6.04 -4.95
CA ASN A 8 -12.24 5.71 -6.20
C ASN A 8 -12.19 4.20 -6.42
N ASP A 9 -12.30 3.77 -7.67
CA ASP A 9 -12.12 2.39 -8.12
C ASP A 9 -11.37 2.42 -9.46
N THR A 10 -10.08 2.09 -9.43
CA THR A 10 -9.21 2.17 -10.61
C THR A 10 -8.46 0.86 -10.83
N THR A 11 -8.45 0.39 -12.07
CA THR A 11 -7.68 -0.76 -12.52
C THR A 11 -6.48 -0.28 -13.33
N PHE A 12 -5.33 -0.84 -13.04
CA PHE A 12 -4.07 -0.62 -13.75
C PHE A 12 -3.64 -1.91 -14.45
N SER A 13 -3.13 -1.79 -15.66
CA SER A 13 -2.67 -2.93 -16.45
C SER A 13 -1.29 -2.64 -17.02
N ASP A 14 -0.35 -3.53 -16.74
CA ASP A 14 1.03 -3.52 -17.25
C ASP A 14 1.75 -2.17 -17.01
N VAL A 15 1.66 -1.65 -15.79
CA VAL A 15 2.24 -0.37 -15.41
C VAL A 15 3.42 -0.54 -14.45
N THR A 16 4.41 0.35 -14.53
CA THR A 16 5.51 0.43 -13.55
C THR A 16 5.11 1.20 -12.29
N ASN A 17 4.13 2.11 -12.43
CA ASN A 17 3.61 2.95 -11.35
C ASN A 17 2.10 3.09 -11.49
N ALA A 18 1.39 3.03 -10.37
CA ALA A 18 -0.05 3.24 -10.28
C ALA A 18 -0.30 4.45 -9.37
N SER A 19 -0.66 5.59 -9.94
CA SER A 19 -1.02 6.80 -9.19
C SER A 19 -2.53 6.89 -9.03
N VAL A 20 -2.99 7.06 -7.80
CA VAL A 20 -4.38 7.29 -7.42
C VAL A 20 -4.43 8.68 -6.79
N THR A 21 -4.98 9.65 -7.53
CA THR A 21 -5.04 11.07 -7.15
C THR A 21 -6.46 11.48 -6.75
N ASP A 22 -6.58 12.63 -6.10
CA ASP A 22 -7.88 13.23 -5.70
C ASP A 22 -8.73 12.32 -4.82
N VAL A 23 -8.10 11.53 -3.96
CA VAL A 23 -8.77 10.56 -3.08
C VAL A 23 -8.74 10.93 -1.61
N PHE A 24 -7.86 11.85 -1.20
CA PHE A 24 -7.81 12.36 0.15
C PHE A 24 -8.33 13.79 0.20
N SER A 25 -9.19 14.08 1.17
CA SER A 25 -9.81 15.39 1.39
C SER A 25 -10.04 15.63 2.88
N SER A 26 -10.51 16.80 3.24
CA SER A 26 -10.92 17.13 4.61
C SER A 26 -12.20 16.41 5.08
N ASP A 27 -12.87 15.65 4.20
CA ASP A 27 -14.12 14.95 4.56
C ASP A 27 -13.89 13.71 5.44
N TYR A 28 -12.66 13.18 5.46
CA TYR A 28 -12.34 11.94 6.16
C TYR A 28 -10.95 11.99 6.77
N ASP A 29 -10.83 11.50 8.00
CA ASP A 29 -9.54 11.30 8.68
C ASP A 29 -8.96 9.91 8.43
N ILE A 30 -9.81 8.96 8.03
CA ILE A 30 -9.43 7.56 7.84
C ILE A 30 -9.88 7.10 6.45
N TYR A 31 -8.95 6.50 5.73
CA TYR A 31 -9.19 5.89 4.43
C TYR A 31 -8.86 4.41 4.46
N LYS A 32 -9.70 3.61 3.82
CA LYS A 32 -9.45 2.20 3.56
C LYS A 32 -9.14 2.01 2.09
N VAL A 33 -8.00 1.43 1.78
CA VAL A 33 -7.64 1.00 0.42
C VAL A 33 -7.69 -0.53 0.35
N VAL A 34 -8.38 -1.04 -0.66
CA VAL A 34 -8.42 -2.47 -0.98
C VAL A 34 -7.68 -2.66 -2.29
N ALA A 35 -6.56 -3.38 -2.24
CA ALA A 35 -5.80 -3.81 -3.41
C ALA A 35 -6.21 -5.24 -3.77
N THR A 36 -6.57 -5.47 -5.02
CA THR A 36 -6.85 -6.81 -5.57
C THR A 36 -6.12 -6.98 -6.89
N ASP A 37 -5.98 -8.23 -7.30
CA ASP A 37 -5.41 -8.60 -8.59
C ASP A 37 -3.98 -8.05 -8.79
N TYR A 38 -3.23 -7.84 -7.68
CA TYR A 38 -1.84 -7.44 -7.80
C TYR A 38 -1.02 -8.61 -8.31
N ALA A 39 -0.53 -8.47 -9.53
CA ALA A 39 0.25 -9.50 -10.21
C ALA A 39 1.34 -8.83 -11.05
N THR A 40 2.58 -9.29 -10.89
CA THR A 40 3.70 -8.83 -11.72
C THR A 40 3.65 -9.47 -13.11
N THR A 41 3.86 -8.69 -14.16
CA THR A 41 3.71 -9.16 -15.54
C THR A 41 4.99 -9.75 -16.13
N ALA A 42 6.13 -9.52 -15.51
CA ALA A 42 7.44 -9.89 -16.05
C ALA A 42 8.13 -11.10 -15.38
N GLY A 43 7.41 -11.89 -14.58
CA GLY A 43 7.98 -13.03 -13.84
C GLY A 43 9.02 -12.60 -12.79
N THR A 44 9.05 -11.34 -12.45
CA THR A 44 9.94 -10.76 -11.44
C THR A 44 9.16 -10.60 -10.16
N ALA A 45 9.46 -11.41 -9.16
CA ALA A 45 8.93 -11.22 -7.82
C ALA A 45 9.05 -9.75 -7.39
N GLY A 46 7.94 -9.16 -7.01
CA GLY A 46 7.89 -7.74 -6.70
C GLY A 46 6.94 -7.40 -5.56
N ARG A 47 7.50 -6.80 -4.51
CA ARG A 47 6.70 -6.13 -3.49
C ARG A 47 6.33 -4.74 -3.95
N ALA A 48 5.15 -4.29 -3.54
CA ALA A 48 4.69 -2.95 -3.79
C ALA A 48 5.13 -1.99 -2.69
N ARG A 49 5.50 -0.80 -3.11
CA ARG A 49 5.87 0.34 -2.25
C ARG A 49 4.91 1.48 -2.45
N LEU A 50 4.63 2.21 -1.38
CA LEU A 50 3.77 3.39 -1.39
C LEU A 50 4.58 4.66 -1.18
N ARG A 51 4.24 5.68 -1.96
CA ARG A 51 4.56 7.09 -1.74
C ARG A 51 3.30 7.92 -1.74
N PHE A 52 3.28 8.98 -0.97
CA PHE A 52 2.19 9.95 -1.02
C PHE A 52 2.37 10.93 -2.19
N ILE A 53 1.26 11.49 -2.65
CA ILE A 53 1.18 12.54 -3.68
C ILE A 53 0.60 13.77 -3.00
N ASN A 54 1.31 14.91 -3.12
CA ASN A 54 0.87 16.17 -2.53
C ASN A 54 -0.11 16.92 -3.47
N PRO A 55 -0.78 18.01 -3.00
CA PRO A 55 -1.77 18.73 -3.80
C PRO A 55 -1.24 19.42 -5.06
N SER A 56 0.07 19.47 -5.28
CA SER A 56 0.64 19.90 -6.56
C SER A 56 0.83 18.76 -7.56
N GLY A 57 0.40 17.54 -7.23
CA GLY A 57 0.61 16.34 -8.03
C GLY A 57 2.03 15.76 -7.92
N SER A 58 2.86 16.28 -7.01
CA SER A 58 4.24 15.80 -6.85
C SER A 58 4.30 14.62 -5.90
N ILE A 59 5.12 13.63 -6.26
CA ILE A 59 5.37 12.44 -5.44
C ILE A 59 6.37 12.78 -4.34
N GLU A 60 6.03 12.45 -3.12
CA GLU A 60 6.91 12.64 -1.96
C GLU A 60 8.01 11.57 -1.92
N THR A 61 9.24 11.98 -2.23
CA THR A 61 10.42 11.11 -2.33
C THR A 61 11.48 11.37 -1.26
N GLY A 62 11.19 12.23 -0.31
CA GLY A 62 12.10 12.54 0.82
C GLY A 62 12.29 11.34 1.75
N SER A 63 13.37 11.36 2.52
CA SER A 63 13.69 10.34 3.54
C SER A 63 12.83 10.51 4.81
N THR A 64 11.52 10.60 4.64
CA THR A 64 10.53 10.92 5.67
C THR A 64 9.64 9.74 6.06
N TYR A 65 9.88 8.55 5.51
CA TYR A 65 9.09 7.36 5.79
C TYR A 65 9.84 6.41 6.71
N ASP A 66 9.11 5.83 7.67
CA ASP A 66 9.55 4.64 8.41
C ASP A 66 8.49 3.54 8.22
N SER A 67 8.91 2.28 8.22
CA SER A 67 8.00 1.13 8.15
C SER A 67 8.55 -0.08 8.90
N ALA A 68 7.63 -0.92 9.38
CA ALA A 68 7.95 -2.22 9.96
C ALA A 68 6.83 -3.21 9.64
N SER A 69 7.20 -4.46 9.40
CA SER A 69 6.26 -5.54 9.10
C SER A 69 6.75 -6.88 9.61
N LEU A 70 5.80 -7.81 9.72
CA LEU A 70 6.00 -9.19 10.12
C LEU A 70 5.29 -10.10 9.13
N ALA A 71 6.01 -11.06 8.55
CA ALA A 71 5.45 -12.08 7.68
C ALA A 71 5.05 -13.34 8.45
N ILE A 72 4.00 -14.00 7.98
CA ILE A 72 3.54 -15.32 8.43
C ILE A 72 3.45 -16.21 7.20
N GLU A 73 4.14 -17.34 7.21
CA GLU A 73 4.31 -18.23 6.05
C GLU A 73 3.91 -19.66 6.45
N ALA A 74 3.04 -20.30 5.65
CA ALA A 74 2.45 -21.59 6.01
C ALA A 74 3.47 -22.76 5.99
N ALA A 75 4.48 -22.68 5.12
CA ALA A 75 5.49 -23.71 4.95
C ALA A 75 6.89 -23.31 5.50
N ALA A 76 6.97 -22.18 6.18
CA ALA A 76 8.25 -21.74 6.75
C ALA A 76 8.71 -22.67 7.87
N THR A 77 9.96 -23.06 7.82
CA THR A 77 10.63 -23.83 8.88
C THR A 77 11.23 -22.92 9.94
N SER A 78 11.15 -21.62 9.77
CA SER A 78 11.79 -20.59 10.60
C SER A 78 10.77 -19.63 11.20
N ALA A 79 11.23 -18.84 12.16
CA ALA A 79 10.47 -17.80 12.83
C ALA A 79 9.92 -16.76 11.84
N PHE A 80 8.89 -16.06 12.26
CA PHE A 80 8.24 -14.98 11.52
C PHE A 80 9.25 -13.92 11.08
N PRO A 81 9.52 -13.78 9.75
CA PRO A 81 10.46 -12.77 9.27
C PRO A 81 9.97 -11.34 9.61
N GLU A 82 10.90 -10.54 10.10
CA GLU A 82 10.69 -9.12 10.42
C GLU A 82 11.41 -8.25 9.40
N VAL A 83 10.75 -7.22 8.89
CA VAL A 83 11.36 -6.17 8.09
C VAL A 83 11.09 -4.82 8.76
N LYS A 84 12.14 -4.00 8.86
CA LYS A 84 12.03 -2.64 9.40
C LYS A 84 13.01 -1.71 8.72
N ALA A 85 12.58 -0.48 8.53
CA ALA A 85 13.39 0.57 7.92
C ALA A 85 12.97 1.94 8.41
N THR A 86 13.93 2.82 8.61
CA THR A 86 13.72 4.23 8.95
C THR A 86 14.35 5.13 7.91
N SER A 87 13.86 6.37 7.81
CA SER A 87 14.38 7.38 6.90
C SER A 87 14.39 6.91 5.43
N GLN A 88 13.37 6.17 5.04
CA GLN A 88 13.17 5.71 3.67
C GLN A 88 12.40 6.75 2.85
N ASN A 89 12.38 6.56 1.54
CA ASN A 89 11.58 7.38 0.62
C ASN A 89 10.25 6.71 0.22
N HIS A 90 9.80 5.69 0.99
CA HIS A 90 8.58 4.92 0.76
C HIS A 90 8.19 4.11 2.00
N ILE A 91 6.94 3.62 2.03
CA ILE A 91 6.50 2.52 2.89
C ILE A 91 6.60 1.24 2.07
N ASP A 92 7.24 0.19 2.61
CA ASP A 92 7.51 -1.08 1.93
C ASP A 92 6.47 -2.16 2.29
N TRP A 93 6.41 -3.24 1.52
CA TRP A 93 5.66 -4.48 1.78
C TRP A 93 4.13 -4.35 1.84
N LEU A 94 3.50 -3.45 1.10
CA LEU A 94 2.05 -3.29 1.13
C LEU A 94 1.29 -4.40 0.41
N VAL A 95 1.88 -5.01 -0.59
CA VAL A 95 1.40 -6.20 -1.28
C VAL A 95 2.59 -6.84 -2.00
N TYR A 96 2.60 -8.14 -2.11
CA TYR A 96 3.69 -8.90 -2.72
C TYR A 96 3.15 -9.89 -3.75
N ASP A 97 3.84 -10.02 -4.87
CA ASP A 97 3.63 -11.08 -5.84
C ASP A 97 4.96 -11.70 -6.23
N ASN A 98 5.00 -13.02 -6.28
CA ASN A 98 6.19 -13.79 -6.66
C ASN A 98 6.26 -14.11 -8.16
N GLY A 99 5.35 -13.60 -8.98
CA GLY A 99 5.29 -13.87 -10.41
C GLY A 99 4.83 -15.29 -10.76
N GLU A 100 4.19 -15.99 -9.81
CA GLU A 100 3.68 -17.34 -10.05
C GLU A 100 2.33 -17.32 -10.76
N THR A 101 2.12 -18.28 -11.65
CA THR A 101 0.84 -18.40 -12.38
C THR A 101 -0.31 -18.62 -11.40
N GLY A 102 -1.29 -17.72 -11.42
CA GLY A 102 -2.44 -17.74 -10.51
C GLY A 102 -2.17 -17.13 -9.13
N GLY A 103 -0.99 -16.58 -8.90
CA GLY A 103 -0.55 -16.02 -7.62
C GLY A 103 -0.97 -14.58 -7.35
N ALA A 104 -1.99 -14.05 -8.04
CA ALA A 104 -2.45 -12.67 -7.79
C ALA A 104 -2.73 -12.42 -6.31
N SER A 105 -2.14 -11.37 -5.80
CA SER A 105 -2.16 -11.01 -4.38
C SER A 105 -3.23 -9.98 -4.07
N ALA A 106 -3.60 -9.88 -2.80
CA ALA A 106 -4.56 -8.91 -2.31
C ALA A 106 -4.09 -8.30 -1.00
N GLY A 107 -4.48 -7.05 -0.76
CA GLY A 107 -4.15 -6.34 0.48
C GLY A 107 -5.23 -5.35 0.91
N VAL A 108 -5.21 -5.03 2.18
CA VAL A 108 -6.06 -3.99 2.78
C VAL A 108 -5.16 -3.07 3.58
N TRP A 109 -5.30 -1.77 3.34
CA TRP A 109 -4.58 -0.73 4.06
C TRP A 109 -5.54 0.26 4.69
N TYR A 110 -5.21 0.74 5.87
CA TYR A 110 -5.87 1.88 6.51
C TYR A 110 -4.86 3.02 6.58
N ILE A 111 -5.24 4.17 6.03
CA ILE A 111 -4.43 5.38 5.96
C ILE A 111 -5.11 6.42 6.85
N PHE A 112 -4.37 6.94 7.83
CA PHE A 112 -4.85 7.88 8.85
C PHE A 112 -4.24 9.25 8.59
N ASN A 113 -5.06 10.29 8.69
CA ASN A 113 -4.70 11.71 8.60
C ASN A 113 -3.96 12.13 7.32
N PRO A 114 -4.20 11.53 6.12
CA PRO A 114 -3.38 11.87 4.95
C PRO A 114 -3.57 13.31 4.49
N PHE A 115 -4.71 13.92 4.74
CA PHE A 115 -5.01 15.31 4.36
C PHE A 115 -4.72 16.33 5.48
N SER A 116 -4.20 15.89 6.64
CA SER A 116 -3.85 16.78 7.74
C SER A 116 -2.59 17.59 7.42
N SER A 117 -2.66 18.91 7.63
CA SER A 117 -1.48 19.80 7.55
C SER A 117 -0.72 19.93 8.88
N SER A 118 -1.14 19.23 9.94
CA SER A 118 -0.57 19.34 11.29
C SER A 118 -0.21 18.00 11.94
N ALA A 119 -0.59 16.88 11.34
CA ALA A 119 -0.29 15.55 11.85
C ALA A 119 0.47 14.71 10.82
N TYR A 120 1.22 13.72 11.28
CA TYR A 120 1.81 12.71 10.41
C TYR A 120 0.73 11.78 9.87
N SER A 121 0.97 11.21 8.67
CA SER A 121 0.12 10.16 8.11
C SER A 121 0.64 8.80 8.53
N PHE A 122 -0.28 7.93 8.97
CA PHE A 122 0.04 6.55 9.33
C PHE A 122 -0.64 5.58 8.38
N VAL A 123 0.01 4.45 8.12
CA VAL A 123 -0.55 3.35 7.33
C VAL A 123 -0.47 2.07 8.14
N ILE A 124 -1.58 1.38 8.30
CA ILE A 124 -1.62 -0.01 8.79
C ILE A 124 -2.02 -0.87 7.63
N PHE A 125 -1.29 -1.95 7.37
CA PHE A 125 -1.56 -2.82 6.22
C PHE A 125 -1.53 -4.30 6.59
N GLN A 126 -2.28 -5.07 5.82
CA GLN A 126 -2.21 -6.52 5.76
C GLN A 126 -2.42 -6.95 4.31
N GLU A 127 -1.57 -7.85 3.85
CA GLU A 127 -1.67 -8.45 2.52
C GLU A 127 -1.69 -9.98 2.61
N SER A 128 -2.03 -10.64 1.51
CA SER A 128 -1.99 -12.10 1.37
C SER A 128 -1.54 -12.47 -0.03
N HIS A 129 -0.62 -13.42 -0.11
CA HIS A 129 -0.09 -13.95 -1.35
C HIS A 129 0.17 -15.45 -1.25
N PHE A 130 0.51 -16.07 -2.37
CA PHE A 130 1.00 -17.45 -2.43
C PHE A 130 2.40 -17.47 -3.04
N GLN A 131 3.28 -18.25 -2.46
CA GLN A 131 4.62 -18.49 -2.97
C GLN A 131 4.95 -19.98 -2.86
N ALA A 132 5.38 -20.62 -3.96
CA ALA A 132 5.62 -22.06 -3.98
C ALA A 132 6.58 -22.54 -2.90
N SER A 133 7.59 -21.73 -2.56
CA SER A 133 8.60 -22.08 -1.53
C SER A 133 8.08 -21.97 -0.09
N TYR A 134 7.08 -21.10 0.17
CA TYR A 134 6.60 -20.78 1.52
C TYR A 134 5.10 -21.06 1.72
N GLY A 135 4.39 -21.43 0.64
CA GLY A 135 2.95 -21.68 0.69
C GLY A 135 2.13 -20.40 0.78
N ALA A 136 0.97 -20.50 1.43
CA ALA A 136 0.16 -19.32 1.74
C ALA A 136 0.92 -18.43 2.72
N SER A 137 1.01 -17.15 2.39
CA SER A 137 1.76 -16.17 3.15
C SER A 137 0.93 -14.90 3.34
N THR A 138 1.18 -14.20 4.43
CA THR A 138 0.61 -12.88 4.70
C THR A 138 1.66 -12.01 5.37
N GLU A 139 1.61 -10.73 5.07
CA GLU A 139 2.42 -9.74 5.77
C GLU A 139 1.52 -8.69 6.41
N LYS A 140 1.86 -8.33 7.65
CA LYS A 140 1.15 -7.32 8.42
C LYS A 140 2.14 -6.29 8.94
N GLY A 141 1.83 -5.02 8.73
CA GLY A 141 2.77 -3.97 9.09
C GLY A 141 2.17 -2.61 9.30
N ILE A 142 3.07 -1.70 9.61
CA ILE A 142 2.78 -0.29 9.79
C ILE A 142 3.79 0.56 9.00
N GLY A 143 3.36 1.75 8.61
CA GLY A 143 4.21 2.79 8.07
C GLY A 143 3.83 4.15 8.61
N VAL A 144 4.76 5.08 8.59
CA VAL A 144 4.52 6.49 8.90
C VAL A 144 5.19 7.37 7.85
N PHE A 145 4.50 8.43 7.46
CA PHE A 145 5.03 9.54 6.70
C PHE A 145 5.19 10.74 7.63
N LYS A 146 6.44 11.11 7.91
CA LYS A 146 6.84 12.11 8.91
C LYS A 146 6.91 13.52 8.33
N ASN A 147 5.93 13.88 7.51
CA ASN A 147 5.73 15.23 7.02
C ASN A 147 4.30 15.67 7.36
N THR A 148 4.13 16.92 7.73
CA THR A 148 2.84 17.50 8.12
C THR A 148 2.13 18.21 6.96
N GLY A 149 2.55 17.99 5.72
CA GLY A 149 1.84 18.49 4.54
C GLY A 149 0.61 17.66 4.22
N SER A 150 -0.46 18.30 3.77
CA SER A 150 -1.64 17.59 3.25
C SER A 150 -1.27 16.80 1.99
N MET A 151 -1.76 15.57 1.89
CA MET A 151 -1.63 14.72 0.70
C MET A 151 -2.98 14.59 0.02
N GLU A 152 -3.00 14.48 -1.31
CA GLU A 152 -4.23 14.28 -2.10
C GLU A 152 -4.39 12.83 -2.60
N GLY A 153 -3.30 12.06 -2.60
CA GLY A 153 -3.31 10.71 -3.13
C GLY A 153 -2.08 9.90 -2.78
N PHE A 154 -1.95 8.78 -3.45
CA PHE A 154 -0.82 7.86 -3.28
C PHE A 154 -0.40 7.25 -4.62
N MET A 155 0.87 6.88 -4.69
CA MET A 155 1.45 6.11 -5.80
C MET A 155 1.97 4.77 -5.29
N ILE A 156 1.65 3.71 -6.01
CA ILE A 156 2.22 2.38 -5.82
C ILE A 156 3.21 2.09 -6.95
N TYR A 157 4.35 1.52 -6.61
CA TYR A 157 5.34 1.07 -7.59
C TYR A 157 6.00 -0.23 -7.15
N GLY A 158 6.34 -1.06 -8.14
CA GLY A 158 7.02 -2.33 -7.90
C GLY A 158 8.50 -2.14 -7.55
N VAL A 159 9.01 -2.96 -6.64
CA VAL A 159 10.45 -3.10 -6.43
C VAL A 159 11.07 -3.67 -7.71
N ASN A 160 12.26 -3.21 -8.06
CA ASN A 160 13.01 -3.61 -9.27
C ASN A 160 12.44 -3.07 -10.59
N GLY A 161 11.46 -2.15 -10.56
CA GLY A 161 10.94 -1.50 -11.77
C GLY A 161 10.13 -2.42 -12.69
N GLY A 162 9.68 -3.57 -12.20
CA GLY A 162 8.83 -4.48 -12.95
C GLY A 162 7.41 -3.93 -13.13
N ASN A 163 6.79 -4.26 -14.25
CA ASN A 163 5.39 -3.94 -14.50
C ASN A 163 4.47 -4.83 -13.69
N PHE A 164 3.30 -4.30 -13.34
CA PHE A 164 2.27 -5.05 -12.63
C PHE A 164 0.86 -4.67 -13.08
N ASN A 165 -0.08 -5.57 -12.81
CA ASN A 165 -1.51 -5.32 -12.83
C ASN A 165 -1.99 -5.11 -11.40
N ALA A 166 -3.00 -4.28 -11.19
CA ALA A 166 -3.67 -4.13 -9.89
C ALA A 166 -5.01 -3.42 -10.02
N ARG A 167 -5.90 -3.63 -9.05
CA ARG A 167 -7.10 -2.82 -8.88
C ARG A 167 -7.09 -2.24 -7.47
N PHE A 168 -7.20 -0.91 -7.37
CA PHE A 168 -7.27 -0.19 -6.10
C PHE A 168 -8.66 0.42 -5.93
N ARG A 169 -9.29 0.11 -4.79
CA ARG A 169 -10.54 0.75 -4.35
C ARG A 169 -10.26 1.53 -3.08
N THR A 170 -10.49 2.83 -3.12
CA THR A 170 -10.31 3.73 -1.98
C THR A 170 -11.65 4.12 -1.41
N TYR A 171 -11.80 3.98 -0.10
CA TYR A 171 -12.99 4.32 0.66
C TYR A 171 -12.63 5.33 1.74
N GLY A 172 -13.49 6.33 1.94
CA GLY A 172 -13.47 7.18 3.13
C GLY A 172 -14.31 6.56 4.24
N LEU A 173 -13.79 6.59 5.46
CA LEU A 173 -14.51 6.17 6.65
C LEU A 173 -15.02 7.42 7.38
N ARG A 174 -16.34 7.60 7.39
CA ARG A 174 -16.98 8.70 8.10
C ARG A 174 -17.32 8.27 9.52
N VAL A 175 -16.87 9.06 10.48
CA VAL A 175 -17.32 8.96 11.86
C VAL A 175 -18.41 10.03 12.01
N ASP A 176 -19.68 9.60 12.07
CA ASP A 176 -20.77 10.51 12.37
C ASP A 176 -20.61 10.99 13.82
N THR A 177 -20.43 12.28 14.00
CA THR A 177 -20.42 12.95 15.31
C THR A 177 -21.85 13.40 15.68
#